data_fe24b65a4150c0fe3fc2c4f5c212f4ff
#
_entry.id   fe24b65a4150c0fe3fc2c4f5c212f4ff
#
_cell.length_a   1.000
_cell.length_b   1.000
_cell.length_c   1.000
_cell.angle_alpha   90.00
_cell.angle_beta   90.00
_cell.angle_gamma   90.00
#
_symmetry.space_group_name_H-M   'P 1'
#
loop_
_entity.id
_entity.type
_entity.pdbx_description
1 polymer ?
#
loop_
_entity_poly.entity_id
_entity_poly.type
_entity_poly.pdbx_seq_one_letter_code
_entity_poly.pdbx_strand_id
1 'polypeptide(L)'
;VHFLPAFNGLGAPYWNSDIRGGFYGITQDCDNADLTTAAFKSICYQTRDITELLNKNNIKINSLYIDGGMTANKTFCQLLSNTLQANISKPANIESTALGACIVSQIAEGFSVKDIKLVLEDVYEPDTSSEEFYTKDYLLWKDYIHRTISNIKQ
;
A
#
# COMPACT_ATOMS: atom_id res chain seq x y z
N VAL A 1 8.34 -2.54 15.83
CA VAL A 1 6.96 -3.06 15.91
C VAL A 1 6.41 -3.24 14.51
N HIS A 2 5.69 -4.34 14.28
CA HIS A 2 5.01 -4.62 13.02
C HIS A 2 3.52 -4.86 13.28
N PHE A 3 2.69 -4.44 12.35
CA PHE A 3 1.25 -4.69 12.39
C PHE A 3 0.83 -5.58 11.22
N LEU A 4 0.02 -6.60 11.51
CA LEU A 4 -0.63 -7.43 10.52
C LEU A 4 -2.11 -7.01 10.45
N PRO A 5 -2.60 -6.35 9.37
CA PRO A 5 -3.95 -5.81 9.31
C PRO A 5 -4.97 -6.83 8.79
N ALA A 6 -4.93 -8.06 9.31
CA ALA A 6 -5.81 -9.16 8.91
C ALA A 6 -7.14 -9.13 9.70
N PHE A 7 -7.94 -8.06 9.58
CA PHE A 7 -9.20 -7.91 10.32
C PHE A 7 -10.21 -9.01 9.97
N ASN A 8 -10.35 -9.32 8.69
CA ASN A 8 -11.22 -10.39 8.15
C ASN A 8 -10.42 -11.39 7.32
N GLY A 9 -9.20 -11.67 7.75
CA GLY A 9 -8.24 -12.46 6.98
C GLY A 9 -7.33 -11.61 6.11
N LEU A 10 -6.52 -12.27 5.28
CA LEU A 10 -5.65 -11.66 4.29
C LEU A 10 -6.14 -12.00 2.88
N GLY A 11 -6.24 -10.98 2.02
CA GLY A 11 -6.46 -11.13 0.59
C GLY A 11 -5.19 -11.57 -0.15
N ALA A 12 -5.06 -11.13 -1.39
CA ALA A 12 -3.88 -11.41 -2.20
C ALA A 12 -2.58 -10.92 -1.51
N PRO A 13 -1.48 -11.66 -1.64
CA PRO A 13 -1.32 -12.95 -2.32
C PRO A 13 -1.63 -14.17 -1.45
N TYR A 14 -2.05 -14.01 -0.21
CA TYR A 14 -2.16 -15.07 0.80
C TYR A 14 -3.47 -15.86 0.74
N TRP A 15 -4.59 -15.18 0.44
CA TRP A 15 -5.94 -15.75 0.35
C TRP A 15 -6.30 -16.63 1.56
N ASN A 16 -6.12 -16.09 2.77
CA ASN A 16 -6.36 -16.80 4.03
C ASN A 16 -7.38 -16.05 4.88
N SER A 17 -8.57 -16.63 5.06
CA SER A 17 -9.69 -16.07 5.83
C SER A 17 -9.58 -16.28 7.34
N ASP A 18 -8.71 -17.20 7.79
CA ASP A 18 -8.67 -17.66 9.16
C ASP A 18 -7.68 -16.88 10.02
N ILE A 19 -6.70 -16.24 9.37
CA ILE A 19 -5.72 -15.38 10.03
C ILE A 19 -6.39 -14.13 10.61
N ARG A 20 -5.89 -13.67 11.75
CA ARG A 20 -6.35 -12.43 12.41
C ARG A 20 -5.18 -11.47 12.61
N GLY A 21 -5.55 -10.18 12.65
CA GLY A 21 -4.58 -9.09 12.83
C GLY A 21 -3.93 -9.10 14.21
N GLY A 22 -2.75 -8.51 14.27
CA GLY A 22 -2.03 -8.38 15.54
C GLY A 22 -0.78 -7.51 15.39
N PHE A 23 -0.32 -7.00 16.53
CA PHE A 23 0.97 -6.33 16.62
C PHE A 23 2.03 -7.33 17.08
N TYR A 24 3.22 -7.24 16.49
CA TYR A 24 4.35 -8.11 16.74
C TYR A 24 5.60 -7.29 17.07
N GLY A 25 6.44 -7.82 17.95
CA GLY A 25 7.68 -7.16 18.34
C GLY A 25 7.48 -5.95 19.26
N ILE A 26 6.41 -5.94 20.06
CA ILE A 26 6.17 -4.91 21.09
C ILE A 26 7.18 -5.10 22.23
N THR A 27 7.80 -4.00 22.64
CA THR A 27 8.69 -3.90 23.81
C THR A 27 8.14 -2.90 24.81
N GLN A 28 8.77 -2.78 25.97
CA GLN A 28 8.36 -1.79 26.98
C GLN A 28 8.53 -0.34 26.52
N ASP A 29 9.40 -0.10 25.55
CA ASP A 29 9.69 1.23 25.01
C ASP A 29 8.73 1.64 23.88
N CYS A 30 7.80 0.75 23.47
CA CYS A 30 6.86 1.06 22.41
C CYS A 30 5.82 2.08 22.86
N ASP A 31 5.63 3.09 22.03
CA ASP A 31 4.63 4.14 22.22
C ASP A 31 3.54 4.13 21.13
N ASN A 32 2.61 5.09 21.21
CA ASN A 32 1.53 5.25 20.24
C ASN A 32 2.05 5.60 18.83
N ALA A 33 3.20 6.28 18.73
CA ALA A 33 3.77 6.64 17.44
C ALA A 33 4.34 5.40 16.73
N ASP A 34 4.93 4.47 17.49
CA ASP A 34 5.41 3.18 16.96
C ASP A 34 4.26 2.34 16.42
N LEU A 35 3.15 2.25 17.15
CA LEU A 35 1.96 1.50 16.74
C LEU A 35 1.33 2.13 15.49
N THR A 36 1.23 3.46 15.45
CA THR A 36 0.71 4.19 14.29
C THR A 36 1.60 3.99 13.06
N THR A 37 2.92 4.08 13.24
CA THR A 37 3.90 3.86 12.19
C THR A 37 3.82 2.43 11.65
N ALA A 38 3.68 1.44 12.53
CA ALA A 38 3.51 0.04 12.15
C ALA A 38 2.23 -0.18 11.32
N ALA A 39 1.14 0.53 11.66
CA ALA A 39 -0.11 0.48 10.90
C ALA A 39 0.07 1.04 9.48
N PHE A 40 0.72 2.20 9.30
CA PHE A 40 1.02 2.75 7.98
C PHE A 40 1.96 1.83 7.18
N LYS A 41 3.03 1.35 7.80
CA LYS A 41 3.98 0.42 7.16
C LYS A 41 3.28 -0.85 6.68
N SER A 42 2.33 -1.38 7.44
CA SER A 42 1.62 -2.61 7.07
C SER A 42 0.89 -2.50 5.73
N ILE A 43 0.30 -1.34 5.44
CA ILE A 43 -0.38 -1.07 4.16
C ILE A 43 0.65 -0.97 3.03
N CYS A 44 1.78 -0.30 3.29
CA CYS A 44 2.88 -0.23 2.32
C CYS A 44 3.44 -1.63 2.01
N TYR A 45 3.57 -2.48 3.01
CA TYR A 45 4.08 -3.85 2.84
C TYR A 45 3.11 -4.77 2.12
N GLN A 46 1.80 -4.66 2.38
CA GLN A 46 0.80 -5.37 1.57
C GLN A 46 0.84 -4.93 0.11
N THR A 47 1.02 -3.64 -0.16
CA THR A 47 1.21 -3.13 -1.52
C THR A 47 2.48 -3.69 -2.14
N ARG A 48 3.59 -3.78 -1.38
CA ARG A 48 4.83 -4.39 -1.83
C ARG A 48 4.66 -5.87 -2.17
N ASP A 49 3.90 -6.64 -1.40
CA ASP A 49 3.60 -8.04 -1.73
C ASP A 49 2.97 -8.18 -3.12
N ILE A 50 2.04 -7.28 -3.47
CA ILE A 50 1.40 -7.28 -4.78
C ILE A 50 2.40 -6.88 -5.87
N THR A 51 3.19 -5.83 -5.66
CA THR A 51 4.19 -5.40 -6.65
C THR A 51 5.29 -6.44 -6.85
N GLU A 52 5.72 -7.14 -5.80
CA GLU A 52 6.65 -8.27 -5.92
C GLU A 52 6.05 -9.44 -6.71
N LEU A 53 4.76 -9.73 -6.49
CA LEU A 53 4.06 -10.76 -7.27
C LEU A 53 4.00 -10.40 -8.76
N LEU A 54 3.72 -9.15 -9.08
CA LEU A 54 3.72 -8.64 -10.46
C LEU A 54 5.12 -8.73 -11.07
N ASN A 55 6.15 -8.31 -10.34
CA ASN A 55 7.54 -8.39 -10.78
C ASN A 55 7.98 -9.83 -11.07
N LYS A 56 7.57 -10.80 -10.26
CA LYS A 56 7.82 -12.24 -10.49
C LYS A 56 7.17 -12.75 -11.78
N ASN A 57 6.10 -12.09 -12.22
CA ASN A 57 5.42 -12.38 -13.48
C ASN A 57 5.87 -11.45 -14.63
N ASN A 58 7.07 -10.85 -14.51
CA ASN A 58 7.67 -9.96 -15.51
C ASN A 58 6.90 -8.65 -15.76
N ILE A 59 6.05 -8.25 -14.85
CA ILE A 59 5.34 -6.95 -14.89
C ILE A 59 6.06 -6.01 -13.92
N LYS A 60 6.96 -5.17 -14.45
CA LYS A 60 7.70 -4.19 -13.64
C LYS A 60 6.85 -2.98 -13.34
N ILE A 61 6.78 -2.62 -12.06
CA ILE A 61 6.12 -1.41 -11.58
C ILE A 61 7.18 -0.39 -11.21
N ASN A 62 7.35 0.63 -12.04
CA ASN A 62 8.29 1.74 -11.78
C ASN A 62 7.57 2.98 -11.24
N SER A 63 6.27 3.09 -11.44
CA SER A 63 5.42 4.17 -10.94
C SER A 63 4.03 3.67 -10.61
N LEU A 64 3.42 4.30 -9.59
CA LEU A 64 2.07 3.99 -9.15
C LEU A 64 1.25 5.28 -9.01
N TYR A 65 0.03 5.27 -9.53
CA TYR A 65 -0.95 6.32 -9.23
C TYR A 65 -1.78 5.85 -8.03
N ILE A 66 -1.91 6.74 -7.03
CA ILE A 66 -2.65 6.44 -5.80
C ILE A 66 -3.75 7.47 -5.56
N ASP A 67 -4.87 7.04 -5.01
CA ASP A 67 -5.97 7.92 -4.62
C ASP A 67 -6.62 7.45 -3.29
N GLY A 68 -7.64 8.19 -2.87
CA GLY A 68 -8.36 7.90 -1.64
C GLY A 68 -7.86 8.66 -0.42
N GLY A 69 -8.62 8.62 0.66
CA GLY A 69 -8.44 9.47 1.84
C GLY A 69 -7.04 9.40 2.49
N MET A 70 -6.39 8.24 2.47
CA MET A 70 -5.04 8.09 3.03
C MET A 70 -3.97 8.89 2.28
N THR A 71 -4.19 9.17 0.99
CA THR A 71 -3.24 9.92 0.17
C THR A 71 -3.16 11.41 0.52
N ALA A 72 -4.07 11.89 1.38
CA ALA A 72 -3.96 13.22 1.99
C ALA A 72 -2.74 13.34 2.93
N ASN A 73 -2.24 12.21 3.45
CA ASN A 73 -1.06 12.19 4.32
C ASN A 73 0.22 12.04 3.48
N LYS A 74 0.96 13.15 3.36
CA LYS A 74 2.22 13.20 2.58
C LYS A 74 3.28 12.24 3.12
N THR A 75 3.34 12.04 4.44
CA THR A 75 4.27 11.09 5.07
C THR A 75 3.96 9.66 4.64
N PHE A 76 2.68 9.29 4.56
CA PHE A 76 2.28 7.98 4.03
C PHE A 76 2.68 7.80 2.57
N CYS A 77 2.46 8.81 1.73
CA CYS A 77 2.84 8.74 0.30
C CYS A 77 4.36 8.55 0.12
N GLN A 78 5.17 9.28 0.90
CA GLN A 78 6.63 9.13 0.88
C GLN A 78 7.06 7.76 1.43
N LEU A 79 6.44 7.29 2.51
CA LEU A 79 6.69 5.97 3.08
C LEU A 79 6.39 4.85 2.06
N LEU A 80 5.30 4.99 1.32
CA LEU A 80 4.93 4.05 0.26
C LEU A 80 5.97 4.05 -0.87
N SER A 81 6.39 5.23 -1.33
CA SER A 81 7.44 5.38 -2.35
C SER A 81 8.75 4.70 -1.92
N ASN A 82 9.21 4.98 -0.70
CA ASN A 82 10.43 4.38 -0.14
C ASN A 82 10.31 2.85 0.01
N THR A 83 9.13 2.37 0.42
CA THR A 83 8.89 0.92 0.60
C THR A 83 8.88 0.17 -0.72
N LEU A 84 8.30 0.76 -1.76
CA LEU A 84 8.17 0.14 -3.09
C LEU A 84 9.39 0.37 -3.98
N GLN A 85 10.24 1.35 -3.65
CA GLN A 85 11.32 1.85 -4.52
C GLN A 85 10.77 2.24 -5.92
N ALA A 86 9.61 2.92 -5.91
CA ALA A 86 8.89 3.33 -7.11
C ALA A 86 8.33 4.76 -6.94
N ASN A 87 8.15 5.45 -8.05
CA ASN A 87 7.53 6.77 -8.03
C ASN A 87 6.04 6.65 -7.71
N ILE A 88 5.59 7.44 -6.75
CA ILE A 88 4.17 7.53 -6.36
C ILE A 88 3.63 8.85 -6.84
N SER A 89 2.59 8.81 -7.66
CA SER A 89 1.91 10.00 -8.20
C SER A 89 0.52 10.12 -7.62
N LYS A 90 0.19 11.28 -7.08
CA LYS A 90 -1.11 11.59 -6.51
C LYS A 90 -1.84 12.58 -7.42
N PRO A 91 -3.09 12.29 -7.84
CA PRO A 91 -3.90 13.25 -8.58
C PRO A 91 -4.38 14.39 -7.66
N ALA A 92 -4.63 15.56 -8.24
CA ALA A 92 -5.20 16.70 -7.55
C ALA A 92 -6.61 16.39 -6.98
N ASN A 93 -7.38 15.57 -7.70
CA ASN A 93 -8.64 15.04 -7.20
C ASN A 93 -8.46 13.63 -6.67
N ILE A 94 -8.60 13.46 -5.36
CA ILE A 94 -8.45 12.17 -4.66
C ILE A 94 -9.75 11.33 -4.67
N GLU A 95 -10.83 11.84 -5.26
CA GLU A 95 -12.13 11.16 -5.38
C GLU A 95 -12.28 10.51 -6.78
N SER A 96 -11.31 9.69 -7.16
CA SER A 96 -11.26 9.08 -8.50
C SER A 96 -12.46 8.19 -8.80
N THR A 97 -13.02 7.53 -7.79
CA THR A 97 -14.23 6.70 -7.94
C THR A 97 -15.44 7.54 -8.33
N ALA A 98 -15.66 8.66 -7.64
CA ALA A 98 -16.76 9.58 -7.96
C ALA A 98 -16.56 10.22 -9.34
N LEU A 99 -15.32 10.64 -9.66
CA LEU A 99 -14.95 11.16 -10.97
C LEU A 99 -15.22 10.11 -12.06
N GLY A 100 -14.84 8.87 -11.86
CA GLY A 100 -15.09 7.77 -12.79
C GLY A 100 -16.58 7.56 -13.06
N ALA A 101 -17.41 7.58 -12.02
CA ALA A 101 -18.87 7.48 -12.16
C ALA A 101 -19.45 8.66 -12.98
N CYS A 102 -18.99 9.89 -12.73
CA CYS A 102 -19.38 11.06 -13.51
C CYS A 102 -18.96 10.92 -14.98
N ILE A 103 -17.75 10.45 -15.25
CA ILE A 103 -17.24 10.23 -16.60
C ILE A 103 -18.12 9.22 -17.36
N VAL A 104 -18.44 8.09 -16.74
CA VAL A 104 -19.29 7.06 -17.35
C VAL A 104 -20.68 7.62 -17.67
N SER A 105 -21.27 8.42 -16.76
CA SER A 105 -22.55 9.08 -17.00
C SER A 105 -22.48 10.05 -18.18
N GLN A 106 -21.41 10.83 -18.29
CA GLN A 106 -21.21 11.76 -19.42
C GLN A 106 -21.06 11.02 -20.76
N ILE A 107 -20.35 9.90 -20.78
CA ILE A 107 -20.21 9.04 -21.97
C ILE A 107 -21.59 8.53 -22.41
N ALA A 108 -22.44 8.10 -21.48
CA ALA A 108 -23.79 7.63 -21.77
C ALA A 108 -24.65 8.73 -22.43
N GLU A 109 -24.42 10.00 -22.10
CA GLU A 109 -25.08 11.17 -22.72
C GLU A 109 -24.40 11.65 -24.03
N GLY A 110 -23.40 10.91 -24.51
CA GLY A 110 -22.73 11.19 -25.78
C GLY A 110 -21.54 12.15 -25.72
N PHE A 111 -21.05 12.48 -24.52
CA PHE A 111 -19.84 13.31 -24.39
C PHE A 111 -18.57 12.51 -24.68
N SER A 112 -17.54 13.17 -25.18
CA SER A 112 -16.24 12.55 -25.47
C SER A 112 -15.32 12.54 -24.25
N VAL A 113 -14.67 11.40 -23.97
CA VAL A 113 -13.66 11.25 -22.89
C VAL A 113 -12.34 11.97 -23.21
N LYS A 114 -12.14 12.42 -24.46
CA LYS A 114 -10.86 12.99 -24.94
C LYS A 114 -10.41 14.24 -24.18
N ASP A 115 -11.33 14.91 -23.52
CA ASP A 115 -11.07 16.17 -22.82
C ASP A 115 -10.76 16.00 -21.33
N ILE A 116 -10.78 14.75 -20.80
CA ILE A 116 -10.51 14.47 -19.40
C ILE A 116 -9.00 14.33 -19.22
N LYS A 117 -8.40 15.33 -18.57
CA LYS A 117 -6.98 15.31 -18.21
C LYS A 117 -6.83 14.94 -16.75
N LEU A 118 -6.04 13.92 -16.48
CA LEU A 118 -5.56 13.65 -15.12
C LEU A 118 -4.55 14.73 -14.75
N VAL A 119 -4.90 15.56 -13.78
CA VAL A 119 -3.98 16.56 -13.22
C VAL A 119 -3.30 15.94 -12.01
N LEU A 120 -1.98 15.85 -12.04
CA LEU A 120 -1.18 15.41 -10.89
C LEU A 120 -0.93 16.60 -9.98
N GLU A 121 -1.02 16.37 -8.67
CA GLU A 121 -0.71 17.36 -7.65
C GLU A 121 0.71 17.18 -7.11
N ASP A 122 1.00 15.96 -6.66
CA ASP A 122 2.28 15.63 -6.04
C ASP A 122 2.88 14.37 -6.69
N VAL A 123 4.22 14.32 -6.77
CA VAL A 123 4.99 13.13 -7.12
C VAL A 123 6.01 12.89 -6.01
N TYR A 124 6.04 11.67 -5.49
CA TYR A 124 6.98 11.23 -4.44
C TYR A 124 7.98 10.28 -5.06
N GLU A 125 9.24 10.65 -5.02
CA GLU A 125 10.35 9.82 -5.47
C GLU A 125 10.94 9.04 -4.30
N PRO A 126 11.39 7.79 -4.52
CA PRO A 126 11.95 6.97 -3.45
C PRO A 126 13.32 7.49 -3.02
N ASP A 127 13.56 7.49 -1.72
CA ASP A 127 14.90 7.64 -1.16
C ASP A 127 15.65 6.30 -1.29
N THR A 128 16.49 6.21 -2.30
CA THR A 128 17.27 5.00 -2.59
C THR A 128 18.26 4.64 -1.48
N SER A 129 18.69 5.61 -0.65
CA SER A 129 19.57 5.35 0.49
C SER A 129 18.88 4.54 1.59
N SER A 130 17.56 4.55 1.63
CA SER A 130 16.73 3.85 2.61
C SER A 130 16.27 2.45 2.15
N GLU A 131 16.60 2.02 0.93
CA GLU A 131 16.14 0.76 0.34
C GLU A 131 16.45 -0.46 1.21
N GLU A 132 17.69 -0.57 1.69
CA GLU A 132 18.11 -1.70 2.53
C GLU A 132 17.31 -1.78 3.82
N PHE A 133 17.06 -0.63 4.45
CA PHE A 133 16.27 -0.54 5.68
C PHE A 133 14.84 -1.04 5.45
N TYR A 134 14.13 -0.51 4.45
CA TYR A 134 12.76 -0.92 4.16
C TYR A 134 12.66 -2.36 3.68
N THR A 135 13.67 -2.87 3.00
CA THR A 135 13.70 -4.27 2.58
C THR A 135 13.86 -5.22 3.77
N LYS A 136 14.75 -4.92 4.70
CA LYS A 136 14.90 -5.73 5.93
C LYS A 136 13.64 -5.70 6.78
N ASP A 137 13.04 -4.53 6.97
CA ASP A 137 11.85 -4.34 7.78
C ASP A 137 10.63 -5.07 7.17
N TYR A 138 10.47 -5.00 5.84
CA TYR A 138 9.46 -5.77 5.11
C TYR A 138 9.65 -7.28 5.25
N LEU A 139 10.87 -7.79 5.16
CA LEU A 139 11.13 -9.23 5.31
C LEU A 139 10.81 -9.73 6.72
N LEU A 140 11.07 -8.94 7.76
CA LEU A 140 10.65 -9.24 9.13
C LEU A 140 9.12 -9.28 9.26
N TRP A 141 8.42 -8.30 8.70
CA TRP A 141 6.95 -8.29 8.67
C TRP A 141 6.40 -9.53 7.95
N LYS A 142 6.99 -9.91 6.82
CA LYS A 142 6.60 -11.10 6.05
C LYS A 142 6.82 -12.40 6.82
N ASP A 143 7.88 -12.49 7.60
CA ASP A 143 8.15 -13.64 8.47
C ASP A 143 7.06 -13.79 9.54
N TYR A 144 6.58 -12.69 10.15
CA TYR A 144 5.44 -12.73 11.07
C TYR A 144 4.17 -13.27 10.41
N ILE A 145 3.86 -12.85 9.17
CA ILE A 145 2.72 -13.41 8.43
C ILE A 145 2.87 -14.92 8.25
N HIS A 146 4.03 -15.38 7.77
CA HIS A 146 4.26 -16.80 7.51
C HIS A 146 4.15 -17.65 8.79
N ARG A 147 4.69 -17.18 9.89
CA ARG A 147 4.56 -17.85 11.20
C ARG A 147 3.10 -17.92 11.64
N THR A 148 2.37 -16.82 11.48
CA THR A 148 0.95 -16.77 11.87
C THR A 148 0.11 -17.74 11.03
N ILE A 149 0.33 -17.80 9.72
CA ILE A 149 -0.36 -18.75 8.82
C ILE A 149 0.00 -20.20 9.19
N SER A 150 1.26 -20.48 9.52
CA SER A 150 1.71 -21.84 9.86
C SER A 150 1.09 -22.35 11.17
N ASN A 151 0.90 -21.46 12.15
CA ASN A 151 0.30 -21.80 13.45
C ASN A 151 -1.20 -22.13 13.37
N ILE A 152 -1.91 -21.60 12.36
CA ILE A 152 -3.35 -21.86 12.17
C ILE A 152 -3.60 -23.26 11.55
N LYS A 153 -2.60 -23.81 10.86
CA LYS A 153 -2.73 -25.12 10.19
C LYS A 153 -2.47 -26.31 11.11
N GLN A 154 -2.16 -26.06 12.39
CA GLN A 154 -2.01 -27.06 13.43
C GLN A 154 -3.27 -27.17 14.28
#